data_9003d62d52c07869c0c69abbbaeb2b09
#
_entry.id   9003d62d52c07869c0c69abbbaeb2b09
#
_cell.length_a   1.000
_cell.length_b   1.000
_cell.length_c   1.000
_cell.angle_alpha   90.00
_cell.angle_beta   90.00
_cell.angle_gamma   90.00
#
_symmetry.space_group_name_H-M   'P 1'
#
loop_
_entity.id
_entity.type
_entity.pdbx_description
1 polymer ?
#
loop_
_entity_poly.entity_id
_entity_poly.type
_entity_poly.pdbx_seq_one_letter_code
_entity_poly.pdbx_strand_id
1 'polypeptide(L)'
;MSTTRTGTLKGTGTVPATGPRTRSRTRLVALGRAELTLLWRNRTAMYTALLLPVGMVWATRSVVPTHDLREAGLTRNAQTMSGGIGVILLLVVYYNLVTAYVARREELVLKRLRTGEPSDLEILAGTALPAAAVALAQCTALIATGALLLDLSAPRRPELLVAGVLLGVLLLAALAAVSTVFTRSVEVAQLTTLPLFMVSLIGSGLFVPVELLPGWAHDLCRLLPVTPVTDLVRFGWLGGAGAGEILRTLGLAVAWTALAVFAVRRWFRWEPRR
;
A
#
# COMPACT_ATOMS: atom_id res chain seq x y z
N MET A 1 -69.37 35.06 23.30
CA MET A 1 -69.60 34.32 22.05
C MET A 1 -68.30 34.38 21.26
N SER A 2 -67.50 33.35 21.31
CA SER A 2 -66.28 33.25 20.55
C SER A 2 -66.11 31.77 20.16
N THR A 3 -66.21 31.51 18.89
CA THR A 3 -66.22 30.20 18.29
C THR A 3 -64.77 29.81 17.95
N THR A 4 -64.27 28.76 18.59
CA THR A 4 -63.02 28.09 18.35
C THR A 4 -63.13 27.18 17.09
N ARG A 5 -62.36 27.49 16.09
CA ARG A 5 -62.26 26.67 14.86
C ARG A 5 -61.03 25.77 14.96
N THR A 6 -61.27 24.49 15.17
CA THR A 6 -60.30 23.42 15.12
C THR A 6 -59.95 23.09 13.67
N GLY A 7 -58.70 23.39 13.24
CA GLY A 7 -58.16 23.02 11.93
C GLY A 7 -57.37 21.73 12.05
N THR A 8 -57.89 20.64 11.47
CA THR A 8 -57.27 19.34 11.33
C THR A 8 -56.26 19.40 10.18
N LEU A 9 -54.98 19.34 10.47
CA LEU A 9 -53.92 19.15 9.45
C LEU A 9 -53.59 17.65 9.34
N LYS A 10 -54.21 16.99 8.36
CA LYS A 10 -53.77 15.74 7.80
C LYS A 10 -52.70 16.02 6.77
N GLY A 11 -51.47 15.65 7.02
CA GLY A 11 -50.37 15.69 6.07
C GLY A 11 -49.39 14.57 6.34
N THR A 12 -49.77 13.34 5.95
CA THR A 12 -48.87 12.20 5.87
C THR A 12 -48.02 12.36 4.59
N GLY A 13 -46.91 13.09 4.71
CA GLY A 13 -45.89 13.11 3.70
C GLY A 13 -44.99 11.88 3.90
N THR A 14 -45.21 10.84 3.13
CA THR A 14 -44.27 9.73 2.94
C THR A 14 -43.02 10.27 2.23
N VAL A 15 -41.91 10.35 2.96
CA VAL A 15 -40.61 10.63 2.39
C VAL A 15 -40.17 9.39 1.62
N PRO A 16 -39.92 9.47 0.31
CA PRO A 16 -39.41 8.33 -0.42
C PRO A 16 -37.94 8.11 -0.06
N ALA A 17 -37.68 7.02 0.61
CA ALA A 17 -36.33 6.51 0.85
C ALA A 17 -35.82 5.85 -0.45
N THR A 18 -35.32 6.65 -1.37
CA THR A 18 -34.56 6.18 -2.54
C THR A 18 -33.24 6.93 -2.61
N GLY A 19 -32.28 6.44 -1.83
CA GLY A 19 -30.89 6.80 -2.02
C GLY A 19 -30.29 5.95 -3.14
N PRO A 20 -29.82 6.51 -4.24
CA PRO A 20 -29.32 5.71 -5.37
C PRO A 20 -27.94 5.10 -5.08
N ARG A 21 -27.86 3.78 -5.21
CA ARG A 21 -26.61 2.98 -5.19
C ARG A 21 -25.60 3.35 -6.29
N THR A 22 -25.93 4.26 -7.19
CA THR A 22 -25.06 4.76 -8.29
C THR A 22 -23.97 5.73 -7.85
N ARG A 23 -23.92 6.16 -6.59
CA ARG A 23 -22.97 7.16 -6.09
C ARG A 23 -21.57 6.63 -5.74
N SER A 24 -21.36 5.32 -5.67
CA SER A 24 -20.04 4.77 -5.26
C SER A 24 -18.96 5.01 -6.36
N ARG A 25 -19.26 4.72 -7.61
CA ARG A 25 -18.30 4.96 -8.72
C ARG A 25 -18.00 6.44 -8.92
N THR A 26 -19.01 7.30 -8.85
CA THR A 26 -18.84 8.75 -9.01
C THR A 26 -18.04 9.34 -7.85
N ARG A 27 -18.20 8.82 -6.62
CA ARG A 27 -17.40 9.20 -5.46
C ARG A 27 -15.94 8.75 -5.59
N LEU A 28 -15.68 7.54 -6.07
CA LEU A 28 -14.33 7.03 -6.32
C LEU A 28 -13.60 7.85 -7.40
N VAL A 29 -14.29 8.21 -8.48
CA VAL A 29 -13.73 9.06 -9.54
C VAL A 29 -13.49 10.48 -9.03
N ALA A 30 -14.40 11.04 -8.25
CA ALA A 30 -14.23 12.37 -7.65
C ALA A 30 -13.09 12.40 -6.63
N LEU A 31 -12.96 11.35 -5.79
CA LEU A 31 -11.83 11.18 -4.88
C LEU A 31 -10.51 11.03 -5.65
N GLY A 32 -10.47 10.22 -6.70
CA GLY A 32 -9.29 10.06 -7.54
C GLY A 32 -8.87 11.37 -8.23
N ARG A 33 -9.83 12.17 -8.72
CA ARG A 33 -9.54 13.50 -9.27
C ARG A 33 -9.08 14.50 -8.21
N ALA A 34 -9.66 14.48 -7.03
CA ALA A 34 -9.24 15.33 -5.92
C ALA A 34 -7.82 14.98 -5.47
N GLU A 35 -7.48 13.69 -5.37
CA GLU A 35 -6.13 13.22 -5.02
C GLU A 35 -5.11 13.58 -6.11
N LEU A 36 -5.44 13.40 -7.40
CA LEU A 36 -4.57 13.83 -8.49
C LEU A 36 -4.34 15.35 -8.47
N THR A 37 -5.38 16.12 -8.15
CA THR A 37 -5.26 17.58 -8.03
C THR A 37 -4.41 17.97 -6.83
N LEU A 38 -4.53 17.26 -5.70
CA LEU A 38 -3.70 17.46 -4.51
C LEU A 38 -2.24 17.10 -4.78
N LEU A 39 -1.98 15.99 -5.48
CA LEU A 39 -0.63 15.61 -5.93
C LEU A 39 -0.02 16.68 -6.83
N TRP A 40 -0.77 17.19 -7.81
CA TRP A 40 -0.31 18.25 -8.72
C TRP A 40 -0.03 19.58 -7.99
N ARG A 41 -0.81 19.90 -6.97
CA ARG A 41 -0.60 21.10 -6.14
C ARG A 41 0.49 20.92 -5.08
N ASN A 42 0.81 19.70 -4.69
CA ASN A 42 1.87 19.42 -3.73
C ASN A 42 3.19 19.18 -4.46
N ARG A 43 3.92 20.27 -4.71
CA ARG A 43 5.23 20.25 -5.39
C ARG A 43 6.21 19.30 -4.71
N THR A 44 6.20 19.23 -3.38
CA THR A 44 7.05 18.33 -2.60
C THR A 44 6.73 16.86 -2.90
N ALA A 45 5.45 16.49 -2.91
CA ALA A 45 5.04 15.13 -3.28
C ALA A 45 5.40 14.80 -4.74
N MET A 46 5.31 15.75 -5.65
CA MET A 46 5.71 15.59 -7.05
C MET A 46 7.23 15.43 -7.19
N TYR A 47 8.03 16.23 -6.47
CA TYR A 47 9.49 16.07 -6.47
C TYR A 47 9.92 14.74 -5.85
N THR A 48 9.33 14.33 -4.74
CA THR A 48 9.63 13.02 -4.14
C THR A 48 9.20 11.86 -5.05
N ALA A 49 8.06 11.99 -5.72
CA ALA A 49 7.60 11.01 -6.70
C ALA A 49 8.56 10.85 -7.90
N LEU A 50 9.21 11.94 -8.30
CA LEU A 50 10.17 11.93 -9.43
C LEU A 50 11.59 11.56 -8.98
N LEU A 51 12.06 12.09 -7.83
CA LEU A 51 13.41 11.86 -7.33
C LEU A 51 13.61 10.43 -6.81
N LEU A 52 12.56 9.83 -6.22
CA LEU A 52 12.65 8.49 -5.66
C LEU A 52 12.95 7.42 -6.73
N PRO A 53 12.25 7.37 -7.89
CA PRO A 53 12.63 6.48 -8.98
C PRO A 53 14.06 6.68 -9.49
N VAL A 54 14.45 7.93 -9.69
CA VAL A 54 15.81 8.25 -10.17
C VAL A 54 16.88 7.85 -9.15
N GLY A 55 16.64 8.16 -7.88
CA GLY A 55 17.50 7.74 -6.77
C GLY A 55 17.61 6.21 -6.65
N MET A 56 16.50 5.48 -6.85
CA MET A 56 16.49 4.01 -6.84
C MET A 56 17.33 3.43 -8.00
N VAL A 57 17.18 3.96 -9.21
CA VAL A 57 18.00 3.55 -10.36
C VAL A 57 19.48 3.75 -10.06
N TRP A 58 19.84 4.91 -9.52
CA TRP A 58 21.20 5.22 -9.14
C TRP A 58 21.72 4.30 -8.03
N ALA A 59 20.97 4.13 -6.96
CA ALA A 59 21.32 3.28 -5.82
C ALA A 59 21.53 1.81 -6.24
N THR A 60 20.62 1.23 -7.01
CA THR A 60 20.76 -0.15 -7.49
C THR A 60 22.00 -0.33 -8.37
N ARG A 61 22.33 0.67 -9.20
CA ARG A 61 23.53 0.63 -10.02
C ARG A 61 24.83 0.71 -9.21
N SER A 62 24.78 1.37 -8.04
CA SER A 62 25.97 1.58 -7.19
C SER A 62 26.20 0.45 -6.20
N VAL A 63 25.15 -0.27 -5.80
CA VAL A 63 25.22 -1.24 -4.69
C VAL A 63 25.55 -2.66 -5.18
N VAL A 64 25.01 -3.09 -6.32
CA VAL A 64 25.16 -4.47 -6.78
C VAL A 64 25.93 -4.54 -8.10
N PRO A 65 27.07 -5.27 -8.15
CA PRO A 65 27.80 -5.54 -9.37
C PRO A 65 26.94 -6.28 -10.40
N THR A 66 27.14 -5.97 -11.68
CA THR A 66 26.36 -6.58 -12.78
C THR A 66 26.64 -8.08 -12.94
N HIS A 67 27.86 -8.51 -12.57
CA HIS A 67 28.27 -9.92 -12.62
C HIS A 67 27.40 -10.75 -11.68
N ASP A 68 27.27 -10.36 -10.42
CA ASP A 68 26.53 -11.08 -9.39
C ASP A 68 25.04 -11.20 -9.75
N LEU A 69 24.46 -10.15 -10.35
CA LEU A 69 23.08 -10.20 -10.85
C LEU A 69 22.89 -11.22 -11.98
N ARG A 70 23.87 -11.32 -12.89
CA ARG A 70 23.82 -12.29 -14.00
C ARG A 70 23.94 -13.71 -13.50
N GLU A 71 24.78 -13.99 -12.53
CA GLU A 71 24.91 -15.29 -11.90
C GLU A 71 23.61 -15.73 -11.22
N ALA A 72 22.89 -14.77 -10.62
CA ALA A 72 21.54 -14.98 -10.05
C ALA A 72 20.43 -15.07 -11.12
N GLY A 73 20.75 -15.03 -12.42
CA GLY A 73 19.75 -15.04 -13.50
C GLY A 73 18.93 -13.76 -13.60
N LEU A 74 19.39 -12.66 -13.01
CA LEU A 74 18.69 -11.40 -12.92
C LEU A 74 19.29 -10.37 -13.86
N THR A 75 18.44 -9.48 -14.36
CA THR A 75 18.88 -8.28 -15.06
C THR A 75 18.87 -7.09 -14.09
N ARG A 76 19.85 -6.18 -14.22
CA ARG A 76 19.89 -4.97 -13.41
C ARG A 76 18.57 -4.17 -13.49
N ASN A 77 17.99 -4.13 -14.67
CA ASN A 77 16.74 -3.42 -14.91
C ASN A 77 15.57 -4.02 -14.12
N ALA A 78 15.44 -5.34 -14.12
CA ALA A 78 14.40 -6.02 -13.36
C ALA A 78 14.56 -5.83 -11.86
N GLN A 79 15.80 -5.89 -11.35
CA GLN A 79 16.10 -5.62 -9.95
C GLN A 79 15.74 -4.18 -9.57
N THR A 80 16.10 -3.21 -10.41
CA THR A 80 15.76 -1.80 -10.17
C THR A 80 14.26 -1.57 -10.14
N MET A 81 13.50 -2.22 -11.04
CA MET A 81 12.05 -2.05 -11.10
C MET A 81 11.35 -2.73 -9.91
N SER A 82 11.67 -3.99 -9.63
CA SER A 82 11.05 -4.71 -8.50
C SER A 82 11.43 -4.10 -7.16
N GLY A 83 12.69 -3.77 -6.95
CA GLY A 83 13.16 -3.09 -5.75
C GLY A 83 12.55 -1.69 -5.60
N GLY A 84 12.50 -0.90 -6.69
CA GLY A 84 11.89 0.42 -6.70
C GLY A 84 10.41 0.41 -6.34
N ILE A 85 9.63 -0.50 -6.92
CA ILE A 85 8.23 -0.70 -6.56
C ILE A 85 8.09 -1.10 -5.09
N GLY A 86 8.92 -2.03 -4.62
CA GLY A 86 8.91 -2.46 -3.21
C GLY A 86 9.21 -1.31 -2.24
N VAL A 87 10.19 -0.47 -2.54
CA VAL A 87 10.53 0.71 -1.71
C VAL A 87 9.41 1.75 -1.74
N ILE A 88 8.79 2.01 -2.89
CA ILE A 88 7.62 2.89 -2.99
C ILE A 88 6.51 2.39 -2.07
N LEU A 89 6.17 1.11 -2.16
CA LEU A 89 5.13 0.51 -1.32
C LEU A 89 5.49 0.60 0.16
N LEU A 90 6.73 0.33 0.51
CA LEU A 90 7.20 0.36 1.90
C LEU A 90 7.19 1.77 2.50
N LEU A 91 7.65 2.78 1.73
CA LEU A 91 7.68 4.18 2.19
C LEU A 91 6.30 4.83 2.15
N VAL A 92 5.62 4.72 1.00
CA VAL A 92 4.40 5.49 0.76
C VAL A 92 3.17 4.82 1.39
N VAL A 93 3.11 3.49 1.39
CA VAL A 93 1.99 2.78 2.03
C VAL A 93 2.30 2.52 3.49
N TYR A 94 3.32 1.71 3.80
CA TYR A 94 3.54 1.27 5.17
C TYR A 94 3.92 2.42 6.10
N TYR A 95 5.00 3.13 5.81
CA TYR A 95 5.56 4.15 6.70
C TYR A 95 4.58 5.34 6.91
N ASN A 96 4.00 5.86 5.83
CA ASN A 96 3.05 6.97 5.95
C ASN A 96 1.74 6.54 6.62
N LEU A 97 1.25 5.32 6.38
CA LEU A 97 0.00 4.88 6.99
C LEU A 97 0.11 4.64 8.49
N VAL A 98 1.24 4.15 9.00
CA VAL A 98 1.42 4.05 10.45
C VAL A 98 1.22 5.42 11.09
N THR A 99 1.89 6.44 10.57
CA THR A 99 1.75 7.83 11.05
C THR A 99 0.31 8.34 10.93
N ALA A 100 -0.33 8.11 9.77
CA ALA A 100 -1.70 8.55 9.53
C ALA A 100 -2.72 7.87 10.46
N TYR A 101 -2.60 6.57 10.69
CA TYR A 101 -3.48 5.85 11.60
C TYR A 101 -3.30 6.29 13.05
N VAL A 102 -2.04 6.52 13.49
CA VAL A 102 -1.77 7.01 14.84
C VAL A 102 -2.32 8.42 15.02
N ALA A 103 -2.06 9.35 14.09
CA ALA A 103 -2.57 10.72 14.14
C ALA A 103 -4.11 10.74 14.24
N ARG A 104 -4.81 10.00 13.37
CA ARG A 104 -6.28 9.93 13.40
C ARG A 104 -6.82 9.29 14.68
N ARG A 105 -6.05 8.37 15.29
CA ARG A 105 -6.41 7.80 16.60
C ARG A 105 -6.25 8.82 17.71
N GLU A 106 -5.18 9.61 17.72
CA GLU A 106 -4.96 10.71 18.70
C GLU A 106 -6.04 11.78 18.62
N GLU A 107 -6.44 12.15 17.40
CA GLU A 107 -7.51 13.13 17.15
C GLU A 107 -8.92 12.56 17.44
N LEU A 108 -9.03 11.30 17.86
CA LEU A 108 -10.29 10.56 18.08
C LEU A 108 -11.19 10.47 16.84
N VAL A 109 -10.67 10.76 15.64
CA VAL A 109 -11.42 10.67 14.39
C VAL A 109 -11.88 9.24 14.13
N LEU A 110 -10.99 8.26 14.34
CA LEU A 110 -11.34 6.83 14.17
C LEU A 110 -12.45 6.41 15.12
N LYS A 111 -12.43 6.86 16.36
CA LYS A 111 -13.50 6.57 17.34
C LYS A 111 -14.83 7.19 16.92
N ARG A 112 -14.84 8.44 16.45
CA ARG A 112 -16.04 9.11 15.95
C ARG A 112 -16.62 8.41 14.71
N LEU A 113 -15.79 7.98 13.78
CA LEU A 113 -16.24 7.25 12.59
C LEU A 113 -16.85 5.90 12.94
N ARG A 114 -16.36 5.24 13.99
CA ARG A 114 -16.87 3.95 14.47
C ARG A 114 -18.26 4.04 15.10
N THR A 115 -18.69 5.19 15.54
CA THR A 115 -20.08 5.40 16.03
C THR A 115 -21.10 5.57 14.90
N GLY A 116 -20.63 5.64 13.64
CA GLY A 116 -21.45 5.70 12.45
C GLY A 116 -21.74 4.33 11.85
N GLU A 117 -22.29 4.34 10.63
CA GLU A 117 -22.64 3.13 9.86
C GLU A 117 -21.42 2.33 9.29
N PRO A 118 -20.21 2.93 9.05
CA PRO A 118 -19.12 2.21 8.41
C PRO A 118 -18.53 1.11 9.29
N SER A 119 -18.17 -0.01 8.67
CA SER A 119 -17.44 -1.09 9.34
C SER A 119 -15.98 -0.68 9.64
N ASP A 120 -15.38 -1.34 10.64
CA ASP A 120 -13.99 -1.11 11.05
C ASP A 120 -12.99 -1.17 9.87
N LEU A 121 -13.18 -2.13 8.96
CA LEU A 121 -12.33 -2.27 7.78
C LEU A 121 -12.56 -1.16 6.74
N GLU A 122 -13.79 -0.69 6.58
CA GLU A 122 -14.08 0.43 5.68
C GLU A 122 -13.44 1.73 6.17
N ILE A 123 -13.41 1.96 7.48
CA ILE A 123 -12.75 3.13 8.08
C ILE A 123 -11.24 3.07 7.81
N LEU A 124 -10.61 1.92 8.05
CA LEU A 124 -9.18 1.74 7.81
C LEU A 124 -8.83 1.81 6.31
N ALA A 125 -9.63 1.16 5.46
CA ALA A 125 -9.45 1.22 4.01
C ALA A 125 -9.62 2.64 3.46
N GLY A 126 -10.64 3.39 3.94
CA GLY A 126 -10.84 4.79 3.58
C GLY A 126 -9.66 5.69 4.00
N THR A 127 -9.02 5.38 5.14
CA THR A 127 -7.79 6.07 5.56
C THR A 127 -6.59 5.70 4.70
N ALA A 128 -6.52 4.46 4.20
CA ALA A 128 -5.43 3.98 3.37
C ALA A 128 -5.53 4.45 1.91
N LEU A 129 -6.72 4.81 1.44
CA LEU A 129 -6.98 5.12 0.04
C LEU A 129 -6.06 6.21 -0.54
N PRO A 130 -5.82 7.36 0.14
CA PRO A 130 -4.90 8.38 -0.37
C PRO A 130 -3.48 7.85 -0.56
N ALA A 131 -2.94 7.14 0.43
CA ALA A 131 -1.59 6.57 0.34
C ALA A 131 -1.49 5.50 -0.76
N ALA A 132 -2.52 4.68 -0.93
CA ALA A 132 -2.61 3.70 -2.01
C ALA A 132 -2.63 4.39 -3.40
N ALA A 133 -3.42 5.45 -3.56
CA ALA A 133 -3.48 6.21 -4.81
C ALA A 133 -2.12 6.83 -5.17
N VAL A 134 -1.44 7.43 -4.19
CA VAL A 134 -0.09 7.99 -4.37
C VAL A 134 0.91 6.90 -4.74
N ALA A 135 0.90 5.76 -4.05
CA ALA A 135 1.80 4.64 -4.34
C ALA A 135 1.58 4.08 -5.75
N LEU A 136 0.32 3.91 -6.17
CA LEU A 136 -0.01 3.46 -7.53
C LEU A 136 0.44 4.46 -8.59
N ALA A 137 0.25 5.75 -8.36
CA ALA A 137 0.73 6.80 -9.26
C ALA A 137 2.27 6.79 -9.36
N GLN A 138 2.99 6.62 -8.25
CA GLN A 138 4.45 6.52 -8.24
C GLN A 138 4.95 5.24 -8.90
N CYS A 139 4.32 4.09 -8.68
CA CYS A 139 4.66 2.84 -9.38
C CYS A 139 4.48 3.01 -10.90
N THR A 140 3.39 3.63 -11.33
CA THR A 140 3.15 3.92 -12.75
C THR A 140 4.21 4.87 -13.32
N ALA A 141 4.55 5.93 -12.58
CA ALA A 141 5.60 6.86 -12.95
C ALA A 141 6.98 6.18 -13.06
N LEU A 142 7.31 5.29 -12.11
CA LEU A 142 8.55 4.51 -12.14
C LEU A 142 8.62 3.61 -13.38
N ILE A 143 7.53 2.89 -13.69
CA ILE A 143 7.45 2.02 -14.88
C ILE A 143 7.59 2.85 -16.16
N ALA A 144 6.87 3.96 -16.26
CA ALA A 144 6.94 4.86 -17.41
C ALA A 144 8.36 5.46 -17.60
N THR A 145 8.97 5.93 -16.51
CA THR A 145 10.33 6.45 -16.53
C THR A 145 11.34 5.37 -16.92
N GLY A 146 11.18 4.16 -16.41
CA GLY A 146 12.00 3.01 -16.82
C GLY A 146 11.89 2.70 -18.31
N ALA A 147 10.68 2.70 -18.85
CA ALA A 147 10.45 2.46 -20.28
C ALA A 147 11.05 3.56 -21.17
N LEU A 148 10.94 4.83 -20.74
CA LEU A 148 11.39 5.98 -21.56
C LEU A 148 12.90 6.26 -21.47
N LEU A 149 13.50 6.06 -20.28
CA LEU A 149 14.90 6.47 -20.02
C LEU A 149 15.90 5.31 -20.00
N LEU A 150 15.43 4.07 -19.79
CA LEU A 150 16.29 2.91 -19.63
C LEU A 150 16.10 1.85 -20.71
N ASP A 151 15.32 2.15 -21.76
CA ASP A 151 14.96 1.20 -22.83
C ASP A 151 14.49 -0.16 -22.28
N LEU A 152 13.70 -0.12 -21.21
CA LEU A 152 13.21 -1.32 -20.59
C LEU A 152 12.18 -2.01 -21.46
N SER A 153 12.37 -3.29 -21.71
CA SER A 153 11.34 -4.12 -22.34
C SER A 153 10.05 -4.11 -21.49
N ALA A 154 8.91 -4.12 -22.16
CA ALA A 154 7.62 -4.23 -21.49
C ALA A 154 7.58 -5.47 -20.57
N PRO A 155 6.85 -5.41 -19.44
CA PRO A 155 6.71 -6.56 -18.56
C PRO A 155 6.11 -7.76 -19.31
N ARG A 156 6.69 -8.92 -19.15
CA ARG A 156 6.27 -10.15 -19.86
C ARG A 156 4.93 -10.69 -19.35
N ARG A 157 4.64 -10.47 -18.07
CA ARG A 157 3.40 -10.90 -17.40
C ARG A 157 2.84 -9.75 -16.55
N PRO A 158 2.21 -8.75 -17.18
CA PRO A 158 1.70 -7.57 -16.48
C PRO A 158 0.66 -7.91 -15.41
N GLU A 159 -0.07 -9.02 -15.56
CA GLU A 159 -1.02 -9.50 -14.57
C GLU A 159 -0.38 -9.83 -13.22
N LEU A 160 0.83 -10.42 -13.21
CA LEU A 160 1.57 -10.71 -11.98
C LEU A 160 2.13 -9.44 -11.34
N LEU A 161 2.59 -8.50 -12.15
CA LEU A 161 3.04 -7.20 -11.68
C LEU A 161 1.91 -6.45 -10.99
N VAL A 162 0.74 -6.36 -11.63
CA VAL A 162 -0.44 -5.70 -11.06
C VAL A 162 -0.90 -6.43 -9.80
N ALA A 163 -0.95 -7.77 -9.81
CA ALA A 163 -1.30 -8.56 -8.62
C ALA A 163 -0.32 -8.31 -7.46
N GLY A 164 0.99 -8.29 -7.73
CA GLY A 164 2.03 -8.00 -6.74
C GLY A 164 1.86 -6.61 -6.12
N VAL A 165 1.64 -5.58 -6.94
CA VAL A 165 1.42 -4.20 -6.46
C VAL A 165 0.16 -4.11 -5.61
N LEU A 166 -0.97 -4.66 -6.07
CA LEU A 166 -2.24 -4.59 -5.34
C LEU A 166 -2.19 -5.37 -4.02
N LEU A 167 -1.63 -6.59 -4.02
CA LEU A 167 -1.42 -7.37 -2.81
C LEU A 167 -0.43 -6.66 -1.87
N GLY A 168 0.61 -6.03 -2.40
CA GLY A 168 1.55 -5.22 -1.64
C GLY A 168 0.89 -4.04 -0.93
N VAL A 169 0.01 -3.31 -1.62
CA VAL A 169 -0.79 -2.22 -1.01
C VAL A 169 -1.65 -2.77 0.13
N LEU A 170 -2.39 -3.86 -0.10
CA LEU A 170 -3.26 -4.46 0.92
C LEU A 170 -2.46 -4.97 2.13
N LEU A 171 -1.40 -5.72 1.88
CA LEU A 171 -0.54 -6.27 2.91
C LEU A 171 0.09 -5.18 3.77
N LEU A 172 0.71 -4.19 3.12
CA LEU A 172 1.42 -3.12 3.83
C LEU A 172 0.47 -2.17 4.56
N ALA A 173 -0.74 -1.93 4.03
CA ALA A 173 -1.77 -1.20 4.74
C ALA A 173 -2.24 -1.96 6.01
N ALA A 174 -2.42 -3.28 5.92
CA ALA A 174 -2.77 -4.10 7.07
C ALA A 174 -1.61 -4.17 8.09
N LEU A 175 -0.36 -4.35 7.64
CA LEU A 175 0.81 -4.33 8.52
C LEU A 175 0.99 -2.96 9.19
N ALA A 176 0.72 -1.85 8.48
CA ALA A 176 0.72 -0.52 9.07
C ALA A 176 -0.30 -0.43 10.21
N ALA A 177 -1.52 -0.91 10.00
CA ALA A 177 -2.53 -0.93 11.04
C ALA A 177 -2.11 -1.80 12.25
N VAL A 178 -1.49 -2.98 12.02
CA VAL A 178 -0.94 -3.83 13.09
C VAL A 178 0.15 -3.09 13.87
N SER A 179 1.07 -2.41 13.18
CA SER A 179 2.19 -1.68 13.81
C SER A 179 1.70 -0.57 14.74
N THR A 180 0.52 0.01 14.49
CA THR A 180 -0.06 1.02 15.39
C THR A 180 -0.42 0.47 16.77
N VAL A 181 -0.59 -0.86 16.90
CA VAL A 181 -0.85 -1.49 18.21
C VAL A 181 0.30 -1.26 19.18
N PHE A 182 1.52 -1.20 18.66
CA PHE A 182 2.74 -0.98 19.45
C PHE A 182 3.13 0.48 19.56
N THR A 183 2.53 1.36 18.75
CA THR A 183 2.86 2.78 18.65
C THR A 183 1.99 3.59 19.61
N ARG A 184 2.59 4.47 20.43
CA ARG A 184 1.87 5.30 21.40
C ARG A 184 1.46 6.65 20.81
N SER A 185 2.39 7.34 20.16
CA SER A 185 2.18 8.68 19.58
C SER A 185 2.78 8.78 18.18
N VAL A 186 2.46 9.88 17.48
CA VAL A 186 2.97 10.15 16.14
C VAL A 186 4.49 10.27 16.13
N GLU A 187 5.10 10.86 17.18
CA GLU A 187 6.55 10.99 17.29
C GLU A 187 7.23 9.62 17.43
N VAL A 188 6.60 8.69 18.17
CA VAL A 188 7.11 7.32 18.36
C VAL A 188 6.85 6.45 17.13
N ALA A 189 5.92 6.85 16.25
CA ALA A 189 5.59 6.08 15.05
C ALA A 189 6.83 5.81 14.18
N GLN A 190 7.70 6.78 14.03
CA GLN A 190 8.94 6.65 13.25
C GLN A 190 9.85 5.54 13.81
N LEU A 191 9.99 5.46 15.12
CA LEU A 191 10.82 4.44 15.79
C LEU A 191 10.18 3.05 15.72
N THR A 192 8.87 2.96 15.92
CA THR A 192 8.15 1.67 15.91
C THR A 192 8.02 1.06 14.51
N THR A 193 8.11 1.88 13.45
CA THR A 193 8.13 1.39 12.08
C THR A 193 9.49 0.87 11.63
N LEU A 194 10.59 1.37 12.21
CA LEU A 194 11.95 1.06 11.77
C LEU A 194 12.28 -0.44 11.72
N PRO A 195 11.92 -1.29 12.70
CA PRO A 195 12.29 -2.70 12.66
C PRO A 195 11.73 -3.42 11.42
N LEU A 196 10.42 -3.32 11.19
CA LEU A 196 9.80 -3.96 10.03
C LEU A 196 10.28 -3.32 8.72
N PHE A 197 10.48 -2.00 8.70
CA PHE A 197 10.99 -1.27 7.57
C PHE A 197 12.40 -1.74 7.19
N MET A 198 13.34 -1.80 8.16
CA MET A 198 14.71 -2.22 7.93
C MET A 198 14.81 -3.70 7.54
N VAL A 199 14.09 -4.58 8.24
CA VAL A 199 14.04 -6.00 7.90
C VAL A 199 13.50 -6.22 6.49
N SER A 200 12.45 -5.49 6.10
CA SER A 200 11.90 -5.58 4.75
C SER A 200 12.84 -4.98 3.71
N LEU A 201 13.48 -3.85 4.02
CA LEU A 201 14.39 -3.16 3.10
C LEU A 201 15.61 -4.03 2.74
N ILE A 202 16.17 -4.71 3.71
CA ILE A 202 17.39 -5.53 3.56
C ILE A 202 17.02 -6.95 3.12
N GLY A 203 16.03 -7.56 3.76
CA GLY A 203 15.72 -8.97 3.63
C GLY A 203 14.73 -9.33 2.51
N SER A 204 13.99 -8.37 1.95
CA SER A 204 12.98 -8.68 0.92
C SER A 204 13.46 -8.47 -0.52
N GLY A 205 14.77 -8.45 -0.75
CA GLY A 205 15.33 -8.36 -2.10
C GLY A 205 15.15 -6.99 -2.77
N LEU A 206 14.92 -5.91 -2.00
CA LEU A 206 14.67 -4.59 -2.54
C LEU A 206 15.93 -3.96 -3.17
N PHE A 207 17.06 -4.07 -2.49
CA PHE A 207 18.36 -3.59 -2.99
C PHE A 207 19.25 -4.73 -3.45
N VAL A 208 19.40 -5.75 -2.62
CA VAL A 208 20.21 -6.93 -2.90
C VAL A 208 19.28 -8.13 -3.09
N PRO A 209 19.34 -8.81 -4.24
CA PRO A 209 18.54 -10.01 -4.47
C PRO A 209 18.73 -11.05 -3.37
N VAL A 210 17.65 -11.67 -2.95
CA VAL A 210 17.67 -12.68 -1.88
C VAL A 210 18.56 -13.88 -2.27
N GLU A 211 18.69 -14.14 -3.55
CA GLU A 211 19.52 -15.21 -4.16
C GLU A 211 21.02 -15.02 -3.90
N LEU A 212 21.46 -13.80 -3.64
CA LEU A 212 22.88 -13.49 -3.33
C LEU A 212 23.20 -13.63 -1.84
N LEU A 213 22.21 -13.91 -1.01
CA LEU A 213 22.41 -14.06 0.43
C LEU A 213 22.91 -15.49 0.79
N PRO A 214 23.68 -15.64 1.88
CA PRO A 214 24.05 -16.96 2.40
C PRO A 214 22.81 -17.82 2.66
N GLY A 215 22.92 -19.16 2.48
CA GLY A 215 21.78 -20.07 2.48
C GLY A 215 20.81 -19.91 3.66
N TRP A 216 21.31 -19.74 4.89
CA TRP A 216 20.46 -19.52 6.08
C TRP A 216 19.68 -18.19 6.02
N ALA A 217 20.30 -17.14 5.50
CA ALA A 217 19.67 -15.84 5.34
C ALA A 217 18.65 -15.86 4.18
N HIS A 218 18.97 -16.55 3.10
CA HIS A 218 18.08 -16.74 1.96
C HIS A 218 16.73 -17.38 2.38
N ASP A 219 16.75 -18.48 3.15
CA ASP A 219 15.54 -19.16 3.58
C ASP A 219 14.70 -18.31 4.53
N LEU A 220 15.35 -17.58 5.45
CA LEU A 220 14.68 -16.65 6.35
C LEU A 220 14.04 -15.47 5.59
N CYS A 221 14.78 -14.89 4.67
CA CYS A 221 14.33 -13.74 3.88
C CYS A 221 13.14 -14.08 2.95
N ARG A 222 13.06 -15.30 2.46
CA ARG A 222 11.90 -15.78 1.68
C ARG A 222 10.61 -15.83 2.48
N LEU A 223 10.69 -15.95 3.80
CA LEU A 223 9.52 -15.97 4.68
C LEU A 223 9.05 -14.57 5.07
N LEU A 224 9.80 -13.52 4.76
CA LEU A 224 9.40 -12.14 5.09
C LEU A 224 8.13 -11.74 4.33
N PRO A 225 7.26 -10.92 4.94
CA PRO A 225 5.96 -10.57 4.35
C PRO A 225 6.07 -9.80 3.03
N VAL A 226 7.11 -9.02 2.84
CA VAL A 226 7.28 -8.19 1.63
C VAL A 226 7.93 -8.98 0.49
N THR A 227 8.71 -10.02 0.77
CA THR A 227 9.41 -10.83 -0.23
C THR A 227 8.47 -11.40 -1.31
N PRO A 228 7.35 -12.05 -0.99
CA PRO A 228 6.46 -12.57 -2.03
C PRO A 228 5.85 -11.47 -2.90
N VAL A 229 5.70 -10.26 -2.39
CA VAL A 229 5.23 -9.10 -3.16
C VAL A 229 6.28 -8.69 -4.20
N THR A 230 7.54 -8.55 -3.78
CA THR A 230 8.66 -8.20 -4.68
C THR A 230 8.92 -9.30 -5.71
N ASP A 231 8.79 -10.56 -5.33
CA ASP A 231 8.92 -11.70 -6.24
C ASP A 231 7.82 -11.71 -7.31
N LEU A 232 6.56 -11.46 -6.94
CA LEU A 232 5.47 -11.33 -7.93
C LEU A 232 5.73 -10.21 -8.93
N VAL A 233 6.19 -9.05 -8.48
CA VAL A 233 6.56 -7.94 -9.35
C VAL A 233 7.70 -8.35 -10.28
N ARG A 234 8.72 -9.03 -9.76
CA ARG A 234 9.87 -9.53 -10.53
C ARG A 234 9.45 -10.56 -11.57
N PHE A 235 8.60 -11.53 -11.20
CA PHE A 235 8.05 -12.51 -12.14
C PHE A 235 7.19 -11.84 -13.23
N GLY A 236 6.45 -10.79 -12.86
CA GLY A 236 5.72 -9.98 -13.82
C GLY A 236 6.63 -9.30 -14.84
N TRP A 237 7.82 -8.86 -14.41
CA TRP A 237 8.78 -8.18 -15.27
C TRP A 237 9.58 -9.13 -16.15
N LEU A 238 10.23 -10.11 -15.52
CA LEU A 238 11.13 -11.06 -16.22
C LEU A 238 10.39 -12.17 -16.95
N GLY A 239 9.25 -12.60 -16.45
CA GLY A 239 8.65 -13.88 -16.81
C GLY A 239 9.52 -15.03 -16.31
N GLY A 240 9.36 -16.20 -16.91
CA GLY A 240 10.22 -17.38 -16.66
C GLY A 240 9.88 -18.21 -15.42
N ALA A 241 9.16 -17.66 -14.44
CA ALA A 241 8.72 -18.42 -13.28
C ALA A 241 7.70 -19.51 -13.68
N GLY A 242 7.88 -20.72 -13.14
CA GLY A 242 6.97 -21.84 -13.34
C GLY A 242 5.62 -21.62 -12.61
N ALA A 243 4.57 -22.28 -13.09
CA ALA A 243 3.24 -22.17 -12.49
C ALA A 243 3.22 -22.51 -10.99
N GLY A 244 3.99 -23.53 -10.57
CA GLY A 244 4.10 -23.94 -9.17
C GLY A 244 4.76 -22.86 -8.29
N GLU A 245 5.78 -22.21 -8.81
CA GLU A 245 6.49 -21.12 -8.10
C GLU A 245 5.58 -19.89 -7.94
N ILE A 246 4.89 -19.49 -9.01
CA ILE A 246 3.92 -18.40 -8.97
C ILE A 246 2.82 -18.69 -7.95
N LEU A 247 2.26 -19.90 -7.97
CA LEU A 247 1.19 -20.28 -7.05
C LEU A 247 1.66 -20.28 -5.59
N ARG A 248 2.87 -20.77 -5.32
CA ARG A 248 3.48 -20.72 -3.98
C ARG A 248 3.67 -19.27 -3.50
N THR A 249 4.24 -18.41 -4.34
CA THR A 249 4.50 -17.00 -4.02
C THR A 249 3.20 -16.24 -3.80
N LEU A 250 2.21 -16.45 -4.68
CA LEU A 250 0.87 -15.86 -4.53
C LEU A 250 0.18 -16.35 -3.25
N GLY A 251 0.25 -17.66 -2.97
CA GLY A 251 -0.28 -18.26 -1.75
C GLY A 251 0.35 -17.66 -0.50
N LEU A 252 1.66 -17.44 -0.49
CA LEU A 252 2.38 -16.82 0.63
C LEU A 252 1.99 -15.35 0.81
N ALA A 253 1.86 -14.58 -0.28
CA ALA A 253 1.41 -13.18 -0.23
C ALA A 253 -0.02 -13.07 0.32
N VAL A 254 -0.92 -13.93 -0.13
CA VAL A 254 -2.30 -13.99 0.38
C VAL A 254 -2.34 -14.44 1.83
N ALA A 255 -1.54 -15.43 2.23
CA ALA A 255 -1.47 -15.91 3.61
C ALA A 255 -0.99 -14.79 4.56
N TRP A 256 0.06 -14.06 4.20
CA TRP A 256 0.51 -12.91 4.97
C TRP A 256 -0.54 -11.80 5.04
N THR A 257 -1.23 -11.51 3.94
CA THR A 257 -2.30 -10.52 3.91
C THR A 257 -3.46 -10.94 4.82
N ALA A 258 -3.89 -12.20 4.74
CA ALA A 258 -4.94 -12.75 5.60
C ALA A 258 -4.53 -12.71 7.07
N LEU A 259 -3.29 -13.08 7.41
CA LEU A 259 -2.75 -13.02 8.76
C LEU A 259 -2.73 -11.58 9.29
N ALA A 260 -2.26 -10.63 8.49
CA ALA A 260 -2.23 -9.22 8.86
C ALA A 260 -3.65 -8.65 9.08
N VAL A 261 -4.60 -8.96 8.18
CA VAL A 261 -6.01 -8.56 8.34
C VAL A 261 -6.65 -9.20 9.57
N PHE A 262 -6.37 -10.48 9.83
CA PHE A 262 -6.81 -11.14 11.06
C PHE A 262 -6.24 -10.45 12.31
N ALA A 263 -4.95 -10.13 12.32
CA ALA A 263 -4.29 -9.41 13.40
C ALA A 263 -4.91 -8.02 13.63
N VAL A 264 -5.22 -7.29 12.56
CA VAL A 264 -5.94 -6.00 12.64
C VAL A 264 -7.30 -6.19 13.31
N ARG A 265 -8.11 -7.14 12.83
CA ARG A 265 -9.44 -7.38 13.42
C ARG A 265 -9.39 -7.76 14.90
N ARG A 266 -8.34 -8.44 15.32
CA ARG A 266 -8.22 -8.98 16.68
C ARG A 266 -7.59 -7.99 17.65
N TRP A 267 -6.63 -7.17 17.21
CA TRP A 267 -5.78 -6.37 18.10
C TRP A 267 -5.76 -4.88 17.82
N PHE A 268 -6.38 -4.40 16.73
CA PHE A 268 -6.38 -2.97 16.44
C PHE A 268 -7.04 -2.17 17.56
N ARG A 269 -6.38 -1.10 18.01
CA ARG A 269 -6.85 -0.23 19.08
C ARG A 269 -7.38 1.08 18.53
N TRP A 270 -8.62 1.36 18.83
CA TRP A 270 -9.35 2.55 18.36
C TRP A 270 -9.15 3.78 19.25
N GLU A 271 -8.57 3.60 20.44
CA GLU A 271 -8.37 4.65 21.43
C GLU A 271 -6.87 4.89 21.67
N PRO A 272 -6.48 6.17 21.97
CA PRO A 272 -5.12 6.49 22.36
C PRO A 272 -4.68 5.69 23.59
N ARG A 273 -3.40 5.37 23.66
CA ARG A 273 -2.79 4.83 24.90
C ARG A 273 -2.58 5.98 25.87
N ARG A 274 -3.20 5.91 27.02
CA ARG A 274 -2.91 6.77 28.18
C ARG A 274 -1.61 6.32 28.83
#